data_bebcc2d0332010e6a98d2fdc51157d56
#
_entry.id   bebcc2d0332010e6a98d2fdc51157d56
#
_cell.length_a   1.000
_cell.length_b   1.000
_cell.length_c   1.000
_cell.angle_alpha   90.00
_cell.angle_beta   90.00
_cell.angle_gamma   90.00
#
_symmetry.space_group_name_H-M   'P 1'
#
loop_
_entity.id
_entity.type
_entity.pdbx_description
1 polymer ?
#
loop_
_entity_poly.entity_id
_entity_poly.type
_entity_poly.pdbx_seq_one_letter_code
_entity_poly.pdbx_strand_id
1 'polypeptide(L)'
;VYGHMDYGKKDPSLGWRFTDAWLSMAGNGDKGEPNGLPVDEWGVRVDENSRPVGSCVARGGSTNDAAAVYAVTKAIEWLQKYSPPEAQGMTLGEAGPVPAQGGIAQQMFWYTAFTAASVVPGTPVMNEDGTPKWRMAPSPHGVYWQDGQKVGYQDVGSWTLMESTPVDRAQAAWLYAQFVTSKTVDLKKSDVGLTFVRKSSIDSQHFTDRAPKLGGLIEFYRSPARVAWSPTGTNIPDYPKMAQLWWQNIGDAMSGEKTPQEALDALCAEQEKVLIRI
;
A
#
# COMPACT_ATOMS: atom_id res chain seq x y z
N VAL A 1 -22.79 10.13 7.46
CA VAL A 1 -21.35 10.23 7.20
C VAL A 1 -20.65 9.20 8.05
N TYR A 2 -19.79 8.40 7.43
CA TYR A 2 -18.95 7.41 8.12
C TYR A 2 -17.57 8.00 8.41
N GLY A 3 -16.97 7.56 9.53
CA GLY A 3 -15.68 8.07 9.96
C GLY A 3 -14.51 7.60 9.10
N HIS A 4 -14.61 6.39 8.53
CA HIS A 4 -13.52 5.73 7.80
C HIS A 4 -14.06 4.94 6.61
N MET A 5 -13.20 4.68 5.64
CA MET A 5 -13.46 3.72 4.56
C MET A 5 -12.26 2.81 4.38
N ASP A 6 -12.52 1.51 4.46
CA ASP A 6 -11.61 0.45 4.11
C ASP A 6 -12.40 -0.70 3.46
N TYR A 7 -11.83 -1.88 3.32
CA TYR A 7 -12.49 -3.05 2.76
C TYR A 7 -12.02 -4.33 3.46
N GLY A 8 -12.90 -5.34 3.52
CA GLY A 8 -12.66 -6.53 4.33
C GLY A 8 -12.88 -7.86 3.63
N LYS A 9 -13.23 -7.86 2.35
CA LYS A 9 -13.49 -9.10 1.61
C LYS A 9 -12.23 -9.95 1.52
N LYS A 10 -12.36 -11.25 1.78
CA LYS A 10 -11.29 -12.24 1.66
C LYS A 10 -10.90 -12.43 0.18
N ASP A 11 -9.94 -11.65 -0.27
CA ASP A 11 -9.56 -11.43 -1.66
C ASP A 11 -8.08 -11.03 -1.75
N PRO A 12 -7.38 -11.25 -2.86
CA PRO A 12 -5.95 -10.92 -2.98
C PRO A 12 -5.56 -9.51 -2.58
N SER A 13 -6.41 -8.50 -2.82
CA SER A 13 -6.12 -7.11 -2.47
C SER A 13 -6.05 -6.87 -0.95
N LEU A 14 -6.70 -7.71 -0.15
CA LEU A 14 -6.68 -7.61 1.30
C LEU A 14 -5.27 -7.83 1.88
N GLY A 15 -4.49 -8.74 1.30
CA GLY A 15 -3.11 -8.98 1.73
C GLY A 15 -2.25 -7.73 1.59
N TRP A 16 -2.27 -7.11 0.42
CA TRP A 16 -1.51 -5.87 0.15
C TRP A 16 -1.95 -4.71 1.05
N ARG A 17 -3.22 -4.67 1.41
CA ARG A 17 -3.74 -3.65 2.32
C ARG A 17 -3.02 -3.66 3.67
N PHE A 18 -2.63 -4.84 4.15
CA PHE A 18 -1.87 -5.00 5.38
C PHE A 18 -0.37 -4.81 5.16
N THR A 19 0.22 -5.48 4.19
CA THR A 19 1.66 -5.41 3.93
C THR A 19 2.12 -4.04 3.48
N ASP A 20 1.31 -3.30 2.72
CA ASP A 20 1.66 -1.96 2.24
C ASP A 20 1.49 -0.86 3.30
N ALA A 21 0.55 -1.01 4.23
CA ALA A 21 0.19 0.09 5.11
C ALA A 21 -0.03 -0.27 6.58
N TRP A 22 -1.02 -1.09 6.91
CA TRP A 22 -1.45 -1.30 8.29
C TRP A 22 -0.35 -1.80 9.22
N LEU A 23 0.50 -2.72 8.75
CA LEU A 23 1.60 -3.27 9.53
C LEU A 23 2.64 -2.19 9.85
N SER A 24 3.11 -1.47 8.83
CA SER A 24 4.11 -0.40 9.03
C SER A 24 3.59 0.73 9.90
N MET A 25 2.35 1.18 9.68
CA MET A 25 1.73 2.20 10.54
C MET A 25 1.61 1.74 11.99
N ALA A 26 1.34 0.46 12.24
CA ALA A 26 1.28 -0.08 13.59
C ALA A 26 2.65 -0.11 14.29
N GLY A 27 3.74 -0.10 13.54
CA GLY A 27 5.10 -0.24 14.04
C GLY A 27 5.67 -1.64 13.91
N ASN A 28 5.10 -2.46 13.00
CA ASN A 28 5.68 -3.76 12.64
C ASN A 28 6.96 -3.56 11.81
N GLY A 29 7.94 -4.44 12.00
CA GLY A 29 9.21 -4.42 11.29
C GLY A 29 10.29 -3.58 11.98
N ASP A 30 11.39 -3.41 11.29
CA ASP A 30 12.61 -2.83 11.86
C ASP A 30 12.66 -1.30 11.76
N LYS A 31 13.40 -0.69 12.68
CA LYS A 31 13.86 0.68 12.56
C LYS A 31 15.01 0.75 11.56
N GLY A 32 14.76 0.84 10.29
CA GLY A 32 15.84 0.94 9.32
C GLY A 32 17.00 -0.05 9.59
N GLU A 33 18.00 -0.06 8.76
CA GLU A 33 19.10 -1.03 8.84
C GLU A 33 20.06 -0.91 10.05
N PRO A 34 20.18 0.20 10.79
CA PRO A 34 21.13 0.28 11.89
C PRO A 34 20.89 -0.69 13.05
N ASN A 35 19.69 -1.24 13.18
CA ASN A 35 19.31 -2.08 14.32
C ASN A 35 19.30 -3.57 14.03
N GLY A 36 19.82 -3.98 12.90
CA GLY A 36 19.88 -5.38 12.50
C GLY A 36 19.47 -5.60 11.06
N LEU A 37 19.35 -6.86 10.71
CA LEU A 37 18.97 -7.27 9.37
C LEU A 37 17.48 -7.02 9.16
N PRO A 38 17.06 -6.55 7.97
CA PRO A 38 15.70 -6.10 7.74
C PRO A 38 14.69 -7.23 7.81
N VAL A 39 13.49 -6.89 8.27
CA VAL A 39 12.28 -7.65 8.04
C VAL A 39 11.60 -7.05 6.80
N ASP A 40 11.22 -7.89 5.85
CA ASP A 40 10.53 -7.45 4.65
C ASP A 40 9.03 -7.14 4.89
N GLU A 41 8.32 -6.74 3.85
CA GLU A 41 6.90 -6.41 3.90
C GLU A 41 5.99 -7.60 4.29
N TRP A 42 6.49 -8.83 4.13
CA TRP A 42 5.78 -10.07 4.50
C TRP A 42 6.01 -10.49 5.95
N GLY A 43 6.80 -9.74 6.69
CA GLY A 43 7.20 -10.08 8.05
C GLY A 43 8.34 -11.10 8.12
N VAL A 44 9.02 -11.36 7.01
CA VAL A 44 10.12 -12.32 6.93
C VAL A 44 11.46 -11.63 7.15
N ARG A 45 12.22 -12.13 8.12
CA ARG A 45 13.60 -11.69 8.34
C ARG A 45 14.54 -12.29 7.29
N VAL A 46 15.45 -11.48 6.79
CA VAL A 46 16.53 -11.89 5.89
C VAL A 46 17.89 -11.75 6.58
N ASP A 47 18.85 -12.60 6.18
CA ASP A 47 20.24 -12.53 6.63
C ASP A 47 21.08 -11.55 5.80
N GLU A 48 22.36 -11.44 6.12
CA GLU A 48 23.35 -10.58 5.42
C GLU A 48 23.52 -10.91 3.94
N ASN A 49 23.13 -12.13 3.51
CA ASN A 49 23.15 -12.57 2.12
C ASN A 49 21.77 -12.46 1.46
N SER A 50 20.84 -11.73 2.09
CA SER A 50 19.44 -11.60 1.65
C SER A 50 18.66 -12.91 1.59
N ARG A 51 19.05 -13.92 2.40
CA ARG A 51 18.33 -15.19 2.48
C ARG A 51 17.28 -15.14 3.57
N PRO A 52 16.09 -15.73 3.35
CA PRO A 52 15.05 -15.80 4.37
C PRO A 52 15.52 -16.61 5.59
N VAL A 53 15.31 -16.06 6.79
CA VAL A 53 15.65 -16.69 8.07
C VAL A 53 14.40 -17.28 8.73
N GLY A 54 13.33 -16.51 8.78
CA GLY A 54 12.07 -16.91 9.37
C GLY A 54 11.04 -15.80 9.37
N SER A 55 9.78 -16.18 9.50
CA SER A 55 8.63 -15.26 9.52
C SER A 55 8.02 -15.12 10.91
N CYS A 56 7.95 -16.21 11.69
CA CYS A 56 7.47 -16.15 13.07
C CYS A 56 8.46 -15.39 13.97
N VAL A 57 7.95 -14.72 15.00
CA VAL A 57 8.77 -14.03 16.02
C VAL A 57 9.80 -14.98 16.64
N ALA A 58 9.44 -16.23 16.89
CA ALA A 58 10.34 -17.26 17.42
C ALA A 58 11.56 -17.54 16.52
N ARG A 59 11.50 -17.15 15.25
CA ARG A 59 12.58 -17.27 14.26
C ARG A 59 13.13 -15.93 13.76
N GLY A 60 12.84 -14.87 14.49
CA GLY A 60 13.32 -13.53 14.21
C GLY A 60 12.51 -12.71 13.22
N GLY A 61 11.43 -13.27 12.67
CA GLY A 61 10.46 -12.52 11.84
C GLY A 61 9.51 -11.66 12.68
N SER A 62 8.53 -11.05 12.03
CA SER A 62 7.56 -10.15 12.66
C SER A 62 6.10 -10.43 12.27
N THR A 63 5.84 -11.51 11.53
CA THR A 63 4.50 -11.80 11.01
C THR A 63 3.45 -11.89 12.10
N ASN A 64 3.77 -12.45 13.26
CA ASN A 64 2.87 -12.63 14.40
C ASN A 64 3.30 -11.83 15.64
N ASP A 65 4.01 -10.72 15.47
CA ASP A 65 4.40 -9.87 16.58
C ASP A 65 3.22 -9.03 17.14
N ALA A 66 3.46 -8.36 18.25
CA ALA A 66 2.44 -7.55 18.91
C ALA A 66 1.94 -6.39 18.04
N ALA A 67 2.80 -5.82 17.19
CA ALA A 67 2.42 -4.75 16.29
C ALA A 67 1.53 -5.27 15.14
N ALA A 68 1.81 -6.46 14.60
CA ALA A 68 0.97 -7.09 13.59
C ALA A 68 -0.41 -7.45 14.15
N VAL A 69 -0.48 -8.02 15.35
CA VAL A 69 -1.75 -8.32 16.03
C VAL A 69 -2.55 -7.04 16.27
N TYR A 70 -1.89 -5.97 16.71
CA TYR A 70 -2.51 -4.66 16.89
C TYR A 70 -3.05 -4.11 15.56
N ALA A 71 -2.29 -4.20 14.47
CA ALA A 71 -2.70 -3.74 13.14
C ALA A 71 -4.00 -4.43 12.69
N VAL A 72 -4.04 -5.76 12.75
CA VAL A 72 -5.22 -6.55 12.34
C VAL A 72 -6.41 -6.23 13.25
N THR A 73 -6.20 -6.16 14.57
CA THR A 73 -7.26 -5.80 15.53
C THR A 73 -7.84 -4.42 15.24
N LYS A 74 -6.99 -3.42 14.97
CA LYS A 74 -7.44 -2.05 14.66
C LYS A 74 -8.13 -1.95 13.33
N ALA A 75 -7.66 -2.65 12.31
CA ALA A 75 -8.31 -2.68 11.00
C ALA A 75 -9.74 -3.26 11.11
N ILE A 76 -9.92 -4.37 11.83
CA ILE A 76 -11.23 -4.96 12.11
C ILE A 76 -12.13 -3.98 12.87
N GLU A 77 -11.60 -3.39 13.94
CA GLU A 77 -12.34 -2.40 14.75
C GLU A 77 -12.84 -1.23 13.89
N TRP A 78 -11.97 -0.66 13.08
CA TRP A 78 -12.31 0.50 12.26
C TRP A 78 -13.28 0.15 11.15
N LEU A 79 -13.11 -1.01 10.53
CA LEU A 79 -14.03 -1.48 9.52
C LEU A 79 -15.45 -1.69 10.09
N GLN A 80 -15.55 -2.30 11.28
CA GLN A 80 -16.84 -2.61 11.89
C GLN A 80 -17.54 -1.38 12.50
N LYS A 81 -16.77 -0.46 13.11
CA LYS A 81 -17.36 0.65 13.88
C LYS A 81 -17.51 1.93 13.08
N TYR A 82 -16.64 2.18 12.10
CA TYR A 82 -16.52 3.49 11.48
C TYR A 82 -16.72 3.48 9.96
N SER A 83 -16.73 2.31 9.33
CA SER A 83 -16.98 2.16 7.89
C SER A 83 -18.45 1.82 7.58
N PRO A 84 -18.89 2.05 6.33
CA PRO A 84 -20.21 1.54 5.89
C PRO A 84 -20.31 0.02 6.12
N PRO A 85 -21.47 -0.51 6.56
CA PRO A 85 -21.63 -1.94 6.84
C PRO A 85 -21.25 -2.86 5.68
N GLU A 86 -21.52 -2.44 4.44
CA GLU A 86 -21.17 -3.15 3.22
C GLU A 86 -19.66 -3.23 2.94
N ALA A 87 -18.87 -2.34 3.51
CA ALA A 87 -17.43 -2.29 3.31
C ALA A 87 -16.74 -3.60 3.72
N GLN A 88 -17.29 -4.34 4.67
CA GLN A 88 -16.77 -5.63 5.10
C GLN A 88 -16.79 -6.68 3.99
N GLY A 89 -17.74 -6.59 3.07
CA GLY A 89 -17.88 -7.48 1.90
C GLY A 89 -17.27 -6.92 0.61
N MET A 90 -16.62 -5.76 0.64
CA MET A 90 -16.07 -5.11 -0.55
C MET A 90 -14.63 -5.53 -0.82
N THR A 91 -14.28 -5.52 -2.11
CA THR A 91 -12.90 -5.56 -2.62
C THR A 91 -12.31 -4.15 -2.70
N LEU A 92 -11.02 -4.05 -3.01
CA LEU A 92 -10.34 -2.78 -3.34
C LEU A 92 -11.08 -1.97 -4.42
N GLY A 93 -11.50 -2.65 -5.50
CA GLY A 93 -12.16 -1.99 -6.63
C GLY A 93 -13.53 -1.43 -6.30
N GLU A 94 -14.26 -2.09 -5.39
CA GLU A 94 -15.58 -1.65 -4.92
C GLU A 94 -15.47 -0.52 -3.89
N ALA A 95 -14.51 -0.59 -2.99
CA ALA A 95 -14.29 0.40 -1.91
C ALA A 95 -13.65 1.71 -2.40
N GLY A 96 -12.76 1.63 -3.39
CA GLY A 96 -11.97 2.77 -3.86
C GLY A 96 -12.79 3.99 -4.29
N PRO A 97 -13.89 3.85 -5.06
CA PRO A 97 -14.75 4.97 -5.49
C PRO A 97 -15.65 5.56 -4.39
N VAL A 98 -15.90 4.84 -3.29
CA VAL A 98 -16.87 5.24 -2.26
C VAL A 98 -16.60 6.63 -1.66
N PRO A 99 -15.35 7.01 -1.34
CA PRO A 99 -15.08 8.34 -0.80
C PRO A 99 -15.50 9.51 -1.70
N ALA A 100 -15.52 9.33 -3.03
CA ALA A 100 -15.96 10.35 -3.98
C ALA A 100 -17.45 10.69 -3.85
N GLN A 101 -18.24 9.83 -3.20
CA GLN A 101 -19.68 10.05 -2.97
C GLN A 101 -19.98 11.00 -1.82
N GLY A 102 -18.97 11.45 -1.07
CA GLY A 102 -19.08 12.48 -0.03
C GLY A 102 -19.58 11.97 1.34
N GLY A 103 -19.78 10.67 1.48
CA GLY A 103 -20.25 10.04 2.73
C GLY A 103 -19.15 9.59 3.69
N ILE A 104 -17.88 9.82 3.37
CA ILE A 104 -16.72 9.33 4.13
C ILE A 104 -15.88 10.51 4.61
N ALA A 105 -15.49 10.48 5.88
CA ALA A 105 -14.67 11.54 6.48
C ALA A 105 -13.16 11.31 6.35
N GLN A 106 -12.71 10.05 6.36
CA GLN A 106 -11.30 9.65 6.31
C GLN A 106 -11.11 8.36 5.52
N GLN A 107 -9.99 8.28 4.80
CA GLN A 107 -9.53 7.04 4.20
C GLN A 107 -8.00 6.95 4.30
N MET A 108 -7.49 5.82 4.76
CA MET A 108 -6.09 5.44 4.58
C MET A 108 -6.00 4.60 3.32
N PHE A 109 -5.31 5.10 2.30
CA PHE A 109 -5.30 4.46 0.98
C PHE A 109 -3.99 4.77 0.25
N TRP A 110 -3.76 4.13 -0.89
CA TRP A 110 -2.63 4.47 -1.74
C TRP A 110 -2.79 5.89 -2.28
N TYR A 111 -1.79 6.74 -2.05
CA TYR A 111 -1.84 8.15 -2.46
C TYR A 111 -1.98 8.33 -3.97
N THR A 112 -1.58 7.35 -4.76
CA THR A 112 -1.74 7.32 -6.22
C THR A 112 -3.20 7.25 -6.67
N ALA A 113 -4.11 6.75 -5.81
CA ALA A 113 -5.53 6.73 -6.09
C ALA A 113 -6.24 8.07 -5.77
N PHE A 114 -5.57 9.01 -5.11
CA PHE A 114 -6.18 10.26 -4.65
C PHE A 114 -6.75 11.09 -5.81
N THR A 115 -6.02 11.21 -6.91
CA THR A 115 -6.50 11.97 -8.08
C THR A 115 -7.68 11.30 -8.79
N ALA A 116 -7.78 9.99 -8.71
CA ALA A 116 -8.84 9.24 -9.37
C ALA A 116 -10.17 9.21 -8.58
N ALA A 117 -10.13 9.44 -7.27
CA ALA A 117 -11.31 9.31 -6.42
C ALA A 117 -11.64 10.55 -5.58
N SER A 118 -10.64 11.31 -5.12
CA SER A 118 -10.84 12.32 -4.08
C SER A 118 -10.85 13.77 -4.58
N VAL A 119 -10.49 14.00 -5.84
CA VAL A 119 -10.42 15.34 -6.45
C VAL A 119 -11.09 15.40 -7.84
N VAL A 120 -12.09 14.56 -8.07
CA VAL A 120 -12.76 14.45 -9.38
C VAL A 120 -13.79 15.59 -9.52
N PRO A 121 -13.70 16.43 -10.56
CA PRO A 121 -14.68 17.49 -10.80
C PRO A 121 -16.10 16.95 -10.93
N GLY A 122 -17.06 17.72 -10.40
CA GLY A 122 -18.50 17.39 -10.49
C GLY A 122 -18.97 16.35 -9.45
N THR A 123 -18.10 15.92 -8.54
CA THR A 123 -18.49 15.02 -7.45
C THR A 123 -18.80 15.79 -6.16
N PRO A 124 -19.54 15.18 -5.19
CA PRO A 124 -19.86 15.81 -3.91
C PRO A 124 -18.66 16.22 -3.07
N VAL A 125 -17.48 15.70 -3.36
CA VAL A 125 -16.22 15.99 -2.64
C VAL A 125 -15.50 17.23 -3.17
N MET A 126 -16.06 17.92 -4.14
CA MET A 126 -15.56 19.19 -4.65
C MET A 126 -16.40 20.36 -4.16
N ASN A 127 -15.76 21.51 -3.92
CA ASN A 127 -16.41 22.78 -3.69
C ASN A 127 -16.80 23.44 -5.02
N GLU A 128 -17.68 24.44 -4.98
CA GLU A 128 -18.14 25.18 -6.16
C GLU A 128 -17.00 25.91 -6.88
N ASP A 129 -15.96 26.35 -6.14
CA ASP A 129 -14.77 27.01 -6.68
C ASP A 129 -13.75 26.03 -7.32
N GLY A 130 -14.10 24.74 -7.36
CA GLY A 130 -13.26 23.68 -7.92
C GLY A 130 -12.11 23.24 -7.02
N THR A 131 -12.12 23.61 -5.73
CA THR A 131 -11.18 23.06 -4.74
C THR A 131 -11.74 21.78 -4.12
N PRO A 132 -10.89 20.79 -3.78
CA PRO A 132 -11.37 19.56 -3.15
C PRO A 132 -11.62 19.74 -1.65
N LYS A 133 -12.62 19.02 -1.14
CA LYS A 133 -12.88 18.89 0.29
C LYS A 133 -11.87 17.96 0.97
N TRP A 134 -11.35 16.98 0.24
CA TRP A 134 -10.32 16.08 0.71
C TRP A 134 -8.96 16.76 0.83
N ARG A 135 -8.21 16.33 1.86
CA ARG A 135 -6.84 16.75 2.06
C ARG A 135 -5.93 15.52 2.23
N MET A 136 -4.78 15.54 1.56
CA MET A 136 -3.73 14.57 1.77
C MET A 136 -3.02 14.85 3.11
N ALA A 137 -2.77 13.80 3.88
CA ALA A 137 -1.97 13.84 5.10
C ALA A 137 -1.01 12.64 5.12
N PRO A 138 0.11 12.72 5.84
CA PRO A 138 0.94 11.55 6.13
C PRO A 138 0.14 10.47 6.86
N SER A 139 0.53 9.21 6.67
CA SER A 139 -0.06 8.08 7.40
C SER A 139 0.11 8.24 8.90
N PRO A 140 -0.90 7.89 9.71
CA PRO A 140 -0.81 7.94 11.16
C PRO A 140 0.15 6.86 11.70
N HIS A 141 0.60 7.05 12.94
CA HIS A 141 1.43 6.10 13.66
C HIS A 141 0.63 5.37 14.73
N GLY A 142 0.82 4.05 14.83
CA GLY A 142 0.28 3.22 15.90
C GLY A 142 1.16 3.20 17.14
N VAL A 143 0.70 2.50 18.18
CA VAL A 143 1.33 2.51 19.52
C VAL A 143 2.69 1.83 19.58
N TYR A 144 3.00 0.97 18.62
CA TYR A 144 4.31 0.28 18.53
C TYR A 144 5.29 1.00 17.61
N TRP A 145 4.83 1.98 16.85
CA TRP A 145 5.67 2.72 15.92
C TRP A 145 6.70 3.57 16.67
N GLN A 146 7.91 3.59 16.18
CA GLN A 146 9.03 4.34 16.76
C GLN A 146 9.74 5.16 15.68
N ASP A 147 10.36 6.26 16.09
CA ASP A 147 11.12 7.12 15.20
C ASP A 147 12.17 6.32 14.40
N GLY A 148 12.18 6.54 13.11
CA GLY A 148 13.04 5.83 12.16
C GLY A 148 12.42 4.60 11.50
N GLN A 149 11.23 4.17 11.94
CA GLN A 149 10.46 3.15 11.24
C GLN A 149 9.75 3.72 10.00
N LYS A 150 9.42 2.86 9.06
CA LYS A 150 8.63 3.17 7.87
C LYS A 150 7.15 3.30 8.24
N VAL A 151 6.40 4.04 7.44
CA VAL A 151 4.94 4.17 7.59
C VAL A 151 4.18 3.44 6.49
N GLY A 152 4.87 2.77 5.59
CA GLY A 152 4.28 1.98 4.53
C GLY A 152 5.30 1.49 3.52
N TYR A 153 4.84 0.62 2.64
CA TYR A 153 5.56 0.18 1.46
C TYR A 153 4.92 0.77 0.21
N GLN A 154 5.70 0.92 -0.84
CA GLN A 154 5.25 1.49 -2.09
C GLN A 154 5.61 0.55 -3.24
N ASP A 155 4.61 0.15 -4.01
CA ASP A 155 4.81 -0.58 -5.24
C ASP A 155 5.69 0.18 -6.23
N VAL A 156 6.62 -0.54 -6.83
CA VAL A 156 7.47 -0.06 -7.91
C VAL A 156 7.22 -0.94 -9.13
N GLY A 157 6.18 -0.59 -9.88
CA GLY A 157 5.87 -1.27 -11.14
C GLY A 157 6.90 -0.96 -12.22
N SER A 158 7.35 -1.97 -12.93
CA SER A 158 8.28 -1.84 -14.05
C SER A 158 7.82 -2.61 -15.29
N TRP A 159 8.25 -2.11 -16.45
CA TRP A 159 8.08 -2.82 -17.71
C TRP A 159 9.23 -3.79 -17.90
N THR A 160 8.92 -5.04 -18.20
CA THR A 160 9.90 -6.08 -18.48
C THR A 160 9.64 -6.68 -19.85
N LEU A 161 10.69 -7.13 -20.51
CA LEU A 161 10.61 -7.88 -21.75
C LEU A 161 11.07 -9.31 -21.47
N MET A 162 10.29 -10.27 -21.95
CA MET A 162 10.68 -11.68 -21.85
C MET A 162 11.78 -11.98 -22.88
N GLU A 163 12.74 -12.79 -22.51
CA GLU A 163 13.82 -13.24 -23.41
C GLU A 163 13.28 -13.89 -24.70
N SER A 164 12.17 -14.60 -24.58
CA SER A 164 11.47 -15.26 -25.71
C SER A 164 10.71 -14.30 -26.62
N THR A 165 10.67 -12.99 -26.32
CA THR A 165 9.94 -12.02 -27.15
C THR A 165 10.64 -11.84 -28.49
N PRO A 166 9.96 -12.01 -29.67
CA PRO A 166 10.53 -11.73 -30.98
C PRO A 166 11.11 -10.31 -31.07
N VAL A 167 12.24 -10.17 -31.77
CA VAL A 167 13.03 -8.92 -31.80
C VAL A 167 12.20 -7.70 -32.22
N ASP A 168 11.39 -7.85 -33.27
CA ASP A 168 10.51 -6.81 -33.82
C ASP A 168 9.47 -6.35 -32.76
N ARG A 169 8.88 -7.29 -32.04
CA ARG A 169 7.93 -7.00 -30.93
C ARG A 169 8.63 -6.40 -29.75
N ALA A 170 9.82 -6.86 -29.40
CA ALA A 170 10.62 -6.29 -28.31
C ALA A 170 10.99 -4.83 -28.60
N GLN A 171 11.37 -4.51 -29.85
CA GLN A 171 11.63 -3.13 -30.28
C GLN A 171 10.39 -2.26 -30.16
N ALA A 172 9.23 -2.73 -30.62
CA ALA A 172 7.97 -1.99 -30.50
C ALA A 172 7.57 -1.76 -29.03
N ALA A 173 7.68 -2.79 -28.20
CA ALA A 173 7.40 -2.70 -26.77
C ALA A 173 8.35 -1.71 -26.05
N TRP A 174 9.62 -1.70 -26.42
CA TRP A 174 10.59 -0.75 -25.88
C TRP A 174 10.26 0.69 -26.27
N LEU A 175 9.92 0.96 -27.52
CA LEU A 175 9.49 2.28 -27.99
C LEU A 175 8.22 2.74 -27.27
N TYR A 176 7.27 1.82 -27.05
CA TYR A 176 6.07 2.12 -26.26
C TYR A 176 6.41 2.47 -24.81
N ALA A 177 7.27 1.70 -24.15
CA ALA A 177 7.71 1.98 -22.79
C ALA A 177 8.41 3.34 -22.68
N GLN A 178 9.29 3.67 -23.64
CA GLN A 178 9.92 5.01 -23.72
C GLN A 178 8.90 6.12 -23.91
N PHE A 179 7.90 5.91 -24.77
CA PHE A 179 6.83 6.89 -25.00
C PHE A 179 6.03 7.13 -23.73
N VAL A 180 5.48 6.09 -23.10
CA VAL A 180 4.60 6.25 -21.90
C VAL A 180 5.32 6.77 -20.66
N THR A 181 6.65 6.63 -20.64
CA THR A 181 7.49 7.16 -19.55
C THR A 181 8.22 8.44 -19.93
N SER A 182 8.00 8.99 -21.12
CA SER A 182 8.62 10.25 -21.53
C SER A 182 8.15 11.42 -20.63
N LYS A 183 8.97 12.48 -20.51
CA LYS A 183 8.65 13.63 -19.64
C LYS A 183 7.31 14.28 -20.00
N THR A 184 7.02 14.43 -21.28
CA THR A 184 5.79 15.04 -21.76
C THR A 184 4.56 14.19 -21.46
N VAL A 185 4.64 12.88 -21.71
CA VAL A 185 3.52 11.95 -21.46
C VAL A 185 3.30 11.78 -19.96
N ASP A 186 4.38 11.67 -19.18
CA ASP A 186 4.29 11.55 -17.73
C ASP A 186 3.59 12.76 -17.11
N LEU A 187 3.93 13.97 -17.57
CA LEU A 187 3.26 15.19 -17.13
C LEU A 187 1.77 15.20 -17.52
N LYS A 188 1.44 14.81 -18.75
CA LYS A 188 0.04 14.72 -19.22
C LYS A 188 -0.80 13.68 -18.49
N LYS A 189 -0.21 12.54 -18.07
CA LYS A 189 -0.90 11.55 -17.25
C LYS A 189 -1.48 12.19 -15.98
N SER A 190 -0.74 13.09 -15.35
CA SER A 190 -1.19 13.77 -14.15
C SER A 190 -2.46 14.62 -14.37
N ASP A 191 -2.66 15.14 -15.59
CA ASP A 191 -3.83 15.95 -15.92
C ASP A 191 -5.13 15.15 -15.97
N VAL A 192 -5.02 13.85 -16.25
CA VAL A 192 -6.16 12.92 -16.35
C VAL A 192 -6.27 11.98 -15.16
N GLY A 193 -5.58 12.29 -14.07
CA GLY A 193 -5.66 11.49 -12.83
C GLY A 193 -4.86 10.19 -12.84
N LEU A 194 -4.00 9.98 -13.82
CA LEU A 194 -3.12 8.81 -13.87
C LEU A 194 -1.83 9.05 -13.09
N THR A 195 -1.25 7.95 -12.59
CA THR A 195 0.00 7.98 -11.84
C THR A 195 1.16 8.45 -12.72
N PHE A 196 1.94 9.38 -12.22
CA PHE A 196 3.19 9.85 -12.78
C PHE A 196 4.37 9.37 -11.93
N VAL A 197 5.53 9.22 -12.54
CA VAL A 197 6.69 8.59 -11.91
C VAL A 197 7.95 9.47 -11.93
N ARG A 198 7.93 10.60 -12.66
CA ARG A 198 9.11 11.42 -12.85
C ARG A 198 9.20 12.57 -11.86
N LYS A 199 10.38 12.70 -11.23
CA LYS A 199 10.70 13.88 -10.39
C LYS A 199 10.50 15.20 -11.16
N SER A 200 10.83 15.23 -12.46
CA SER A 200 10.63 16.41 -13.30
C SER A 200 9.15 16.83 -13.43
N SER A 201 8.21 15.91 -13.32
CA SER A 201 6.78 16.24 -13.28
C SER A 201 6.42 16.84 -11.92
N ILE A 202 6.89 16.23 -10.83
CA ILE A 202 6.66 16.70 -9.44
C ILE A 202 7.19 18.11 -9.22
N ASP A 203 8.37 18.43 -9.76
CA ASP A 203 9.04 19.72 -9.60
C ASP A 203 8.57 20.78 -10.61
N SER A 204 7.70 20.42 -11.55
CA SER A 204 7.27 21.32 -12.62
C SER A 204 6.40 22.49 -12.13
N GLN A 205 6.46 23.62 -12.84
CA GLN A 205 5.56 24.75 -12.61
C GLN A 205 4.10 24.34 -12.83
N HIS A 206 3.84 23.49 -13.83
CA HIS A 206 2.49 22.95 -14.10
C HIS A 206 1.85 22.28 -12.87
N PHE A 207 2.62 21.49 -12.12
CA PHE A 207 2.15 20.92 -10.85
C PHE A 207 1.91 21.97 -9.78
N THR A 208 2.83 22.94 -9.67
CA THR A 208 2.69 24.05 -8.71
C THR A 208 1.41 24.84 -8.94
N ASP A 209 1.08 25.13 -10.19
CA ASP A 209 -0.12 25.88 -10.56
C ASP A 209 -1.41 25.10 -10.27
N ARG A 210 -1.34 23.78 -10.26
CA ARG A 210 -2.48 22.90 -9.96
C ARG A 210 -2.62 22.57 -8.47
N ALA A 211 -1.62 22.84 -7.63
CA ALA A 211 -1.62 22.47 -6.22
C ALA A 211 -2.92 22.83 -5.47
N PRO A 212 -3.53 24.03 -5.64
CA PRO A 212 -4.79 24.38 -4.97
C PRO A 212 -5.95 23.44 -5.28
N LYS A 213 -5.94 22.77 -6.43
CA LYS A 213 -6.99 21.85 -6.89
C LYS A 213 -6.69 20.38 -6.59
N LEU A 214 -5.59 20.08 -5.91
CA LEU A 214 -5.13 18.73 -5.64
C LEU A 214 -5.01 18.39 -4.15
N GLY A 215 -5.65 19.19 -3.28
CA GLY A 215 -5.87 18.83 -1.88
C GLY A 215 -4.64 18.45 -1.06
N GLY A 216 -3.48 19.07 -1.32
CA GLY A 216 -2.22 18.79 -0.61
C GLY A 216 -1.39 17.66 -1.23
N LEU A 217 -1.82 17.09 -2.37
CA LEU A 217 -1.09 16.01 -3.03
C LEU A 217 0.32 16.46 -3.48
N ILE A 218 0.46 17.67 -4.02
CA ILE A 218 1.74 18.19 -4.50
C ILE A 218 2.69 18.43 -3.33
N GLU A 219 2.17 19.02 -2.26
CA GLU A 219 2.91 19.23 -1.01
C GLU A 219 3.39 17.90 -0.41
N PHE A 220 2.53 16.88 -0.42
CA PHE A 220 2.92 15.54 0.01
C PHE A 220 4.07 14.98 -0.84
N TYR A 221 3.97 15.02 -2.16
CA TYR A 221 5.04 14.55 -3.05
C TYR A 221 6.39 15.25 -2.83
N ARG A 222 6.37 16.50 -2.39
CA ARG A 222 7.57 17.33 -2.12
C ARG A 222 8.01 17.28 -0.65
N SER A 223 7.23 16.64 0.22
CA SER A 223 7.50 16.61 1.66
C SER A 223 8.48 15.50 2.06
N PRO A 224 9.15 15.65 3.23
CA PRO A 224 9.92 14.57 3.83
C PRO A 224 9.09 13.33 4.19
N ALA A 225 7.79 13.47 4.43
CA ALA A 225 6.91 12.35 4.75
C ALA A 225 6.91 11.26 3.67
N ARG A 226 7.15 11.64 2.40
CA ARG A 226 7.23 10.67 1.31
C ARG A 226 8.44 9.72 1.42
N VAL A 227 9.54 10.13 2.03
CA VAL A 227 10.73 9.28 2.20
C VAL A 227 10.62 8.28 3.35
N ALA A 228 9.57 8.38 4.18
CA ALA A 228 9.24 7.38 5.19
C ALA A 228 8.63 6.08 4.59
N TRP A 229 8.59 5.97 3.26
CA TRP A 229 8.11 4.81 2.53
C TRP A 229 9.26 3.99 1.98
N SER A 230 9.10 2.68 1.96
CA SER A 230 10.03 1.74 1.34
C SER A 230 9.45 1.17 0.06
N PRO A 231 10.26 0.85 -0.96
CA PRO A 231 9.80 0.04 -2.06
C PRO A 231 9.29 -1.31 -1.55
N THR A 232 8.20 -1.80 -2.13
CA THR A 232 7.81 -3.20 -2.01
C THR A 232 8.82 -4.05 -2.77
N GLY A 233 8.94 -5.26 -2.38
CA GLY A 233 9.82 -6.24 -2.99
C GLY A 233 10.49 -7.07 -1.93
N THR A 234 10.29 -8.35 -2.03
CA THR A 234 10.91 -9.35 -1.18
C THR A 234 11.88 -10.17 -2.01
N ASN A 235 12.95 -10.61 -1.40
CA ASN A 235 13.88 -11.57 -2.00
C ASN A 235 13.37 -13.03 -1.91
N ILE A 236 12.11 -13.21 -1.54
CA ILE A 236 11.49 -14.54 -1.42
C ILE A 236 11.03 -14.99 -2.81
N PRO A 237 11.53 -16.13 -3.32
CA PRO A 237 11.24 -16.58 -4.67
C PRO A 237 9.76 -16.90 -4.93
N ASP A 238 9.00 -17.30 -3.92
CA ASP A 238 7.59 -17.70 -4.08
C ASP A 238 6.62 -16.56 -3.66
N TYR A 239 6.80 -15.39 -4.25
CA TYR A 239 5.96 -14.22 -4.01
C TYR A 239 4.44 -14.50 -4.14
N PRO A 240 3.95 -15.17 -5.20
CA PRO A 240 2.51 -15.44 -5.33
C PRO A 240 1.96 -16.27 -4.17
N LYS A 241 2.74 -17.22 -3.67
CA LYS A 241 2.35 -18.05 -2.52
C LYS A 241 2.32 -17.25 -1.23
N MET A 242 3.31 -16.39 -1.00
CA MET A 242 3.34 -15.51 0.18
C MET A 242 2.16 -14.56 0.18
N ALA A 243 1.86 -13.92 -0.95
CA ALA A 243 0.69 -13.05 -1.09
C ALA A 243 -0.62 -13.81 -0.81
N GLN A 244 -0.75 -15.05 -1.33
CA GLN A 244 -1.91 -15.90 -1.06
C GLN A 244 -2.09 -16.19 0.42
N LEU A 245 -1.02 -16.53 1.13
CA LEU A 245 -1.07 -16.84 2.56
C LEU A 245 -1.55 -15.63 3.36
N TRP A 246 -1.09 -14.42 3.04
CA TRP A 246 -1.50 -13.19 3.70
C TRP A 246 -3.00 -12.97 3.59
N TRP A 247 -3.56 -12.88 2.38
CA TRP A 247 -4.97 -12.53 2.25
C TRP A 247 -5.91 -13.64 2.75
N GLN A 248 -5.49 -14.91 2.70
CA GLN A 248 -6.29 -16.01 3.22
C GLN A 248 -6.40 -15.96 4.74
N ASN A 249 -5.29 -15.85 5.45
CA ASN A 249 -5.27 -15.83 6.91
C ASN A 249 -5.86 -14.54 7.49
N ILE A 250 -5.52 -13.38 6.90
CA ILE A 250 -6.15 -12.12 7.33
C ILE A 250 -7.65 -12.14 7.04
N GLY A 251 -8.09 -12.74 5.94
CA GLY A 251 -9.51 -12.92 5.65
C GLY A 251 -10.26 -13.69 6.73
N ASP A 252 -9.64 -14.72 7.32
CA ASP A 252 -10.22 -15.48 8.44
C ASP A 252 -10.38 -14.59 9.68
N ALA A 253 -9.42 -13.69 9.94
CA ALA A 253 -9.55 -12.74 11.05
C ALA A 253 -10.62 -11.67 10.74
N MET A 254 -10.69 -11.16 9.52
CA MET A 254 -11.67 -10.14 9.13
C MET A 254 -13.10 -10.67 9.17
N SER A 255 -13.32 -11.96 8.86
CA SER A 255 -14.62 -12.62 8.95
C SER A 255 -14.99 -13.04 10.38
N GLY A 256 -14.05 -13.05 11.32
CA GLY A 256 -14.24 -13.51 12.69
C GLY A 256 -14.13 -15.03 12.86
N GLU A 257 -13.66 -15.76 11.84
CA GLU A 257 -13.40 -17.20 11.93
C GLU A 257 -12.21 -17.51 12.85
N LYS A 258 -11.25 -16.57 12.94
CA LYS A 258 -10.10 -16.64 13.83
C LYS A 258 -9.91 -15.31 14.55
N THR A 259 -9.33 -15.34 15.73
CA THR A 259 -8.80 -14.12 16.34
C THR A 259 -7.60 -13.61 15.54
N PRO A 260 -7.26 -12.31 15.62
CA PRO A 260 -6.06 -11.76 14.96
C PRO A 260 -4.77 -12.54 15.29
N GLN A 261 -4.60 -12.94 16.55
CA GLN A 261 -3.42 -13.73 16.96
C GLN A 261 -3.41 -15.12 16.30
N GLU A 262 -4.52 -15.86 16.34
CA GLU A 262 -4.61 -17.20 15.73
C GLU A 262 -4.38 -17.13 14.20
N ALA A 263 -4.90 -16.10 13.53
CA ALA A 263 -4.70 -15.91 12.11
C ALA A 263 -3.22 -15.65 11.76
N LEU A 264 -2.55 -14.80 12.52
CA LEU A 264 -1.14 -14.46 12.29
C LEU A 264 -0.19 -15.59 12.70
N ASP A 265 -0.53 -16.38 13.74
CA ASP A 265 0.21 -17.59 14.12
C ASP A 265 0.10 -18.66 13.03
N ALA A 266 -1.10 -18.86 12.48
CA ALA A 266 -1.29 -19.77 11.35
C ALA A 266 -0.53 -19.27 10.10
N LEU A 267 -0.62 -17.97 9.80
CA LEU A 267 0.09 -17.37 8.69
C LEU A 267 1.59 -17.59 8.77
N CYS A 268 2.22 -17.24 9.90
CA CYS A 268 3.67 -17.40 10.02
C CYS A 268 4.09 -18.88 9.94
N ALA A 269 3.30 -19.80 10.53
CA ALA A 269 3.59 -21.23 10.43
C ALA A 269 3.49 -21.77 8.97
N GLU A 270 2.60 -21.21 8.16
CA GLU A 270 2.50 -21.56 6.74
C GLU A 270 3.63 -20.94 5.92
N GLN A 271 4.02 -19.71 6.20
CA GLN A 271 5.18 -19.06 5.60
C GLN A 271 6.47 -19.85 5.87
N GLU A 272 6.69 -20.32 7.11
CA GLU A 272 7.85 -21.15 7.45
C GLU A 272 7.96 -22.41 6.57
N LYS A 273 6.83 -23.04 6.20
CA LYS A 273 6.84 -24.18 5.28
C LYS A 273 7.27 -23.83 3.86
N VAL A 274 7.04 -22.60 3.44
CA VAL A 274 7.54 -22.10 2.15
C VAL A 274 9.04 -21.83 2.25
N LEU A 275 9.48 -21.16 3.33
CA LEU A 275 10.88 -20.78 3.52
C LEU A 275 11.83 -21.98 3.65
N ILE A 276 11.38 -23.10 4.21
CA ILE A 276 12.19 -24.34 4.33
C ILE A 276 12.52 -24.96 2.95
N ARG A 277 11.77 -24.61 1.90
CA ARG A 277 11.96 -25.15 0.55
C ARG A 277 12.89 -24.33 -0.32
N ILE A 278 13.33 -23.21 0.18
CA ILE A 278 14.22 -22.25 -0.48
C ILE A 278 15.63 -22.40 0.06
#